data_425dc60c5841b7ad8a5a8ab461f872c7
#
_entry.id   425dc60c5841b7ad8a5a8ab461f872c7
#
_cell.length_a   1.000
_cell.length_b   1.000
_cell.length_c   1.000
_cell.angle_alpha   90.00
_cell.angle_beta   90.00
_cell.angle_gamma   90.00
#
_symmetry.space_group_name_H-M   'P 1'
#
loop_
_entity.id
_entity.type
_entity.pdbx_description
1 polymer ?
#
loop_
_entity_poly.entity_id
_entity_poly.type
_entity_poly.pdbx_seq_one_letter_code
_entity_poly.pdbx_strand_id
1 'polypeptide(L)'
;MTDAELKLQIDAEQRAMKSLVAFREKFIPAKDDVPPAKFHEEWSNILLNGTGNFAIEAFRESAKTQIVIRANLLHALTYPQSNRSYLVIICATQRTASKKLTEVSREFLTNAEMNKLVANVRENSGLALEIEYNGAPTVRIEAYGKGAAVRGLSWGAKRPDLVIIDDPQDQEDAISETVTANDWDWFLSDVETVQ
;
A
#
# COMPACT_ATOMS: atom_id res chain seq x y z
N MET A 1 16.44 -26.48 -14.53
CA MET A 1 16.11 -26.19 -13.11
C MET A 1 16.06 -27.51 -12.37
N THR A 2 16.86 -27.69 -11.32
CA THR A 2 16.86 -28.89 -10.49
C THR A 2 15.69 -28.87 -9.50
N ASP A 3 15.32 -30.02 -8.94
CA ASP A 3 14.26 -30.10 -7.90
C ASP A 3 14.58 -29.24 -6.67
N ALA A 4 15.87 -29.12 -6.32
CA ALA A 4 16.32 -28.28 -5.21
C ALA A 4 16.13 -26.78 -5.51
N GLU A 5 16.44 -26.34 -6.72
CA GLU A 5 16.22 -24.95 -7.17
C GLU A 5 14.73 -24.62 -7.22
N LEU A 6 13.88 -25.53 -7.70
CA LEU A 6 12.45 -25.38 -7.73
C LEU A 6 11.87 -25.23 -6.31
N LYS A 7 12.30 -26.09 -5.38
CA LYS A 7 11.87 -26.02 -3.98
C LYS A 7 12.25 -24.69 -3.33
N LEU A 8 13.49 -24.23 -3.55
CA LEU A 8 13.96 -22.95 -3.01
C LEU A 8 13.13 -21.77 -3.55
N GLN A 9 12.76 -21.81 -4.83
CA GLN A 9 11.93 -20.79 -5.46
C GLN A 9 10.52 -20.79 -4.89
N ILE A 10 9.90 -21.95 -4.67
CA ILE A 10 8.58 -22.08 -4.05
C ILE A 10 8.60 -21.56 -2.61
N ASP A 11 9.61 -21.91 -1.81
CA ASP A 11 9.76 -21.45 -0.43
C ASP A 11 9.93 -19.92 -0.36
N ALA A 12 10.68 -19.32 -1.28
CA ALA A 12 10.84 -17.87 -1.38
C ALA A 12 9.52 -17.18 -1.75
N GLU A 13 8.73 -17.75 -2.68
CA GLU A 13 7.41 -17.24 -3.06
C GLU A 13 6.44 -17.27 -1.88
N GLN A 14 6.37 -18.40 -1.18
CA GLN A 14 5.50 -18.56 -0.01
C GLN A 14 5.84 -17.59 1.14
N ARG A 15 7.12 -17.31 1.34
CA ARG A 15 7.56 -16.29 2.32
C ARG A 15 7.15 -14.89 1.90
N ALA A 16 7.36 -14.54 0.62
CA ALA A 16 6.99 -13.24 0.08
C ALA A 16 5.48 -12.97 0.15
N MET A 17 4.64 -14.01 -0.03
CA MET A 17 3.18 -13.90 0.15
C MET A 17 2.76 -13.61 1.59
N LYS A 18 3.55 -13.96 2.59
CA LYS A 18 3.21 -13.89 4.02
C LYS A 18 3.91 -12.77 4.79
N SER A 19 4.89 -12.10 4.17
CA SER A 19 5.67 -11.04 4.80
C SER A 19 6.04 -9.97 3.78
N LEU A 20 5.74 -8.69 4.11
CA LEU A 20 6.16 -7.55 3.30
C LEU A 20 7.68 -7.37 3.30
N VAL A 21 8.36 -7.81 4.34
CA VAL A 21 9.81 -7.81 4.43
C VAL A 21 10.38 -8.80 3.43
N ALA A 22 9.94 -10.05 3.44
CA ALA A 22 10.34 -11.08 2.49
C ALA A 22 9.93 -10.73 1.05
N PHE A 23 8.77 -10.09 0.86
CA PHE A 23 8.34 -9.54 -0.42
C PHE A 23 9.31 -8.50 -0.94
N ARG A 24 9.71 -7.54 -0.09
CA ARG A 24 10.68 -6.51 -0.44
C ARG A 24 12.04 -7.12 -0.82
N GLU A 25 12.55 -8.05 -0.01
CA GLU A 25 13.82 -8.75 -0.31
C GLU A 25 13.80 -9.44 -1.67
N LYS A 26 12.68 -10.05 -2.03
CA LYS A 26 12.54 -10.77 -3.29
C LYS A 26 12.37 -9.85 -4.50
N PHE A 27 11.46 -8.86 -4.42
CA PHE A 27 11.02 -8.09 -5.59
C PHE A 27 11.59 -6.67 -5.67
N ILE A 28 12.04 -6.12 -4.53
CA ILE A 28 12.47 -4.72 -4.40
C ILE A 28 13.84 -4.69 -3.69
N PRO A 29 14.85 -5.38 -4.18
CA PRO A 29 16.16 -5.41 -3.52
C PRO A 29 16.71 -3.98 -3.40
N ALA A 30 17.07 -3.59 -2.19
CA ALA A 30 17.71 -2.30 -1.95
C ALA A 30 19.14 -2.32 -2.53
N LYS A 31 19.58 -1.17 -3.05
CA LYS A 31 20.97 -1.03 -3.50
C LYS A 31 21.95 -1.07 -2.32
N ASP A 32 21.51 -0.63 -1.15
CA ASP A 32 22.25 -0.66 0.10
C ASP A 32 21.58 -1.69 1.01
N ASP A 33 22.27 -2.76 1.28
CA ASP A 33 21.76 -3.95 1.95
C ASP A 33 21.67 -3.73 3.49
N VAL A 34 20.79 -2.84 3.92
CA VAL A 34 20.47 -2.69 5.33
C VAL A 34 19.48 -3.78 5.72
N PRO A 35 19.87 -4.70 6.61
CA PRO A 35 18.99 -5.78 7.05
C PRO A 35 17.69 -5.23 7.65
N PRO A 36 16.56 -5.91 7.44
CA PRO A 36 15.32 -5.49 8.05
C PRO A 36 15.40 -5.60 9.59
N ALA A 37 14.88 -4.59 10.28
CA ALA A 37 14.77 -4.61 11.73
C ALA A 37 13.52 -5.41 12.16
N LYS A 38 13.47 -5.86 13.42
CA LYS A 38 12.33 -6.63 13.97
C LYS A 38 11.00 -5.90 13.84
N PHE A 39 10.99 -4.59 14.02
CA PHE A 39 9.76 -3.80 13.89
C PHE A 39 9.19 -3.79 12.46
N HIS A 40 9.99 -4.04 11.42
CA HIS A 40 9.48 -4.19 10.06
C HIS A 40 8.61 -5.44 9.91
N GLU A 41 8.94 -6.53 10.59
CA GLU A 41 8.10 -7.73 10.60
C GLU A 41 6.81 -7.52 11.40
N GLU A 42 6.87 -6.75 12.49
CA GLU A 42 5.67 -6.35 13.25
C GLU A 42 4.74 -5.51 12.37
N TRP A 43 5.26 -4.52 11.64
CA TRP A 43 4.49 -3.73 10.69
C TRP A 43 3.91 -4.60 9.56
N SER A 44 4.73 -5.50 9.02
CA SER A 44 4.28 -6.45 8.00
C SER A 44 3.10 -7.27 8.47
N ASN A 45 3.16 -7.80 9.69
CA ASN A 45 2.09 -8.59 10.27
C ASN A 45 0.81 -7.76 10.49
N ILE A 46 0.93 -6.53 11.01
CA ILE A 46 -0.20 -5.60 11.18
C ILE A 46 -0.85 -5.32 9.83
N LEU A 47 -0.07 -4.98 8.81
CA LEU A 47 -0.56 -4.58 7.49
C LEU A 47 -1.19 -5.73 6.71
N LEU A 48 -0.75 -6.96 6.92
CA LEU A 48 -1.28 -8.12 6.20
C LEU A 48 -2.42 -8.83 6.93
N ASN A 49 -2.41 -8.85 8.27
CA ASN A 49 -3.28 -9.68 9.08
C ASN A 49 -4.06 -8.90 10.16
N GLY A 50 -3.70 -7.63 10.40
CA GLY A 50 -4.36 -6.82 11.41
C GLY A 50 -5.80 -6.47 11.04
N THR A 51 -6.63 -6.27 12.05
CA THR A 51 -8.01 -5.79 11.92
C THR A 51 -8.20 -4.56 12.79
N GLY A 52 -8.94 -3.55 12.30
CA GLY A 52 -9.16 -2.28 12.98
C GLY A 52 -8.12 -1.22 12.63
N ASN A 53 -8.06 -0.17 13.44
CA ASN A 53 -7.23 1.01 13.18
C ASN A 53 -5.88 0.89 13.89
N PHE A 54 -4.81 1.20 13.18
CA PHE A 54 -3.44 1.17 13.70
C PHE A 54 -2.74 2.49 13.41
N ALA A 55 -1.95 2.97 14.39
CA ALA A 55 -1.02 4.07 14.22
C ALA A 55 0.42 3.54 14.27
N ILE A 56 1.21 3.83 13.23
CA ILE A 56 2.61 3.44 13.13
C ILE A 56 3.46 4.71 13.30
N GLU A 57 3.98 4.92 14.48
CA GLU A 57 4.98 5.95 14.75
C GLU A 57 6.39 5.41 14.45
N ALA A 58 7.18 6.19 13.74
CA ALA A 58 8.51 5.75 13.32
C ALA A 58 9.46 6.93 13.16
N PHE A 59 10.72 6.72 13.52
CA PHE A 59 11.78 7.70 13.30
C PHE A 59 12.14 7.86 11.81
N ARG A 60 12.81 8.95 11.47
CA ARG A 60 13.32 9.18 10.12
C ARG A 60 14.25 8.02 9.69
N GLU A 61 14.21 7.66 8.41
CA GLU A 61 15.01 6.56 7.83
C GLU A 61 14.63 5.16 8.34
N SER A 62 13.52 5.02 9.06
CA SER A 62 12.99 3.71 9.49
C SER A 62 12.43 2.85 8.33
N ALA A 63 12.50 3.32 7.10
CA ALA A 63 11.87 2.71 5.93
C ALA A 63 10.32 2.61 6.00
N LYS A 64 9.64 3.44 6.85
CA LYS A 64 8.18 3.45 7.00
C LYS A 64 7.47 3.47 5.64
N THR A 65 7.70 4.48 4.82
CA THR A 65 7.06 4.61 3.49
C THR A 65 7.39 3.43 2.56
N GLN A 66 8.60 2.85 2.67
CA GLN A 66 8.99 1.70 1.87
C GLN A 66 8.20 0.43 2.22
N ILE A 67 7.88 0.21 3.49
CA ILE A 67 7.10 -0.95 3.94
C ILE A 67 5.61 -0.66 3.87
N VAL A 68 5.16 0.45 4.49
CA VAL A 68 3.73 0.74 4.68
C VAL A 68 3.04 1.08 3.37
N ILE A 69 3.68 1.83 2.49
CA ILE A 69 3.13 2.21 1.19
C ILE A 69 3.64 1.27 0.09
N ARG A 70 4.91 1.38 -0.26
CA ARG A 70 5.45 0.77 -1.47
C ARG A 70 5.33 -0.75 -1.47
N ALA A 71 5.92 -1.43 -0.49
CA ALA A 71 5.86 -2.90 -0.44
C ALA A 71 4.45 -3.41 -0.25
N ASN A 72 3.64 -2.72 0.57
CA ASN A 72 2.27 -3.09 0.86
C ASN A 72 1.36 -3.02 -0.38
N LEU A 73 1.41 -1.94 -1.15
CA LEU A 73 0.62 -1.80 -2.38
C LEU A 73 1.11 -2.74 -3.48
N LEU A 74 2.43 -2.87 -3.67
CA LEU A 74 3.00 -3.82 -4.63
C LEU A 74 2.65 -5.26 -4.28
N HIS A 75 2.65 -5.61 -2.99
CA HIS A 75 2.22 -6.93 -2.52
C HIS A 75 0.75 -7.20 -2.87
N ALA A 76 -0.15 -6.25 -2.62
CA ALA A 76 -1.57 -6.40 -2.96
C ALA A 76 -1.79 -6.57 -4.47
N LEU A 77 -1.01 -5.89 -5.31
CA LEU A 77 -1.04 -6.02 -6.76
C LEU A 77 -0.43 -7.36 -7.24
N THR A 78 0.64 -7.84 -6.58
CA THR A 78 1.32 -9.10 -6.96
C THR A 78 0.54 -10.34 -6.53
N TYR A 79 -0.10 -10.26 -5.35
CA TYR A 79 -0.88 -11.35 -4.75
C TYR A 79 -2.33 -10.91 -4.51
N PRO A 80 -3.15 -10.76 -5.58
CA PRO A 80 -4.50 -10.23 -5.47
C PRO A 80 -5.41 -11.14 -4.65
N GLN A 81 -6.08 -10.54 -3.65
CA GLN A 81 -7.00 -11.23 -2.74
C GLN A 81 -8.31 -10.44 -2.64
N SER A 82 -9.45 -11.14 -2.49
CA SER A 82 -10.78 -10.51 -2.46
C SER A 82 -10.99 -9.58 -1.24
N ASN A 83 -10.37 -9.90 -0.12
CA ASN A 83 -10.41 -9.10 1.11
C ASN A 83 -9.35 -7.98 1.14
N ARG A 84 -8.62 -7.77 0.05
CA ARG A 84 -7.56 -6.79 -0.09
C ARG A 84 -7.43 -6.30 -1.53
N SER A 85 -8.57 -5.99 -2.13
CA SER A 85 -8.68 -5.64 -3.55
C SER A 85 -9.13 -4.20 -3.80
N TYR A 86 -9.58 -3.46 -2.78
CA TYR A 86 -9.83 -2.03 -2.87
C TYR A 86 -9.05 -1.30 -1.77
N LEU A 87 -8.00 -0.58 -2.18
CA LEU A 87 -7.09 0.13 -1.29
C LEU A 87 -7.15 1.63 -1.56
N VAL A 88 -7.00 2.42 -0.51
CA VAL A 88 -6.96 3.89 -0.59
C VAL A 88 -5.71 4.39 0.10
N ILE A 89 -4.99 5.30 -0.54
CA ILE A 89 -3.87 6.04 0.06
C ILE A 89 -4.23 7.52 0.19
N ILE A 90 -3.93 8.09 1.34
CA ILE A 90 -4.14 9.50 1.65
C ILE A 90 -2.80 10.11 2.08
N CYS A 91 -2.44 11.24 1.51
CA CYS A 91 -1.23 12.01 1.88
C CYS A 91 -1.60 13.47 2.14
N ALA A 92 -0.67 14.28 2.65
CA ALA A 92 -0.89 15.71 2.89
C ALA A 92 -1.46 16.44 1.66
N THR A 93 -1.02 16.10 0.45
CA THR A 93 -1.53 16.70 -0.80
C THR A 93 -1.91 15.64 -1.82
N GLN A 94 -2.86 15.98 -2.71
CA GLN A 94 -3.23 15.16 -3.88
C GLN A 94 -2.01 14.85 -4.75
N ARG A 95 -1.13 15.83 -4.94
CA ARG A 95 0.09 15.67 -5.74
C ARG A 95 1.01 14.60 -5.14
N THR A 96 1.18 14.59 -3.83
CA THR A 96 2.02 13.61 -3.13
C THR A 96 1.43 12.20 -3.24
N ALA A 97 0.13 12.05 -3.03
CA ALA A 97 -0.57 10.78 -3.16
C ALA A 97 -0.48 10.23 -4.60
N SER A 98 -0.77 11.08 -5.61
CA SER A 98 -0.69 10.71 -7.02
C SER A 98 0.73 10.32 -7.44
N LYS A 99 1.75 11.00 -6.94
CA LYS A 99 3.15 10.64 -7.20
C LYS A 99 3.47 9.24 -6.67
N LYS A 100 3.08 8.93 -5.43
CA LYS A 100 3.29 7.61 -4.83
C LYS A 100 2.59 6.51 -5.62
N LEU A 101 1.33 6.73 -6.00
CA LEU A 101 0.59 5.76 -6.81
C LEU A 101 1.23 5.55 -8.19
N THR A 102 1.68 6.62 -8.85
CA THR A 102 2.36 6.52 -10.15
C THR A 102 3.67 5.75 -10.05
N GLU A 103 4.44 5.93 -8.98
CA GLU A 103 5.69 5.20 -8.74
C GLU A 103 5.41 3.70 -8.53
N VAL A 104 4.41 3.36 -7.71
CA VAL A 104 3.97 1.98 -7.48
C VAL A 104 3.47 1.33 -8.78
N SER A 105 2.61 2.03 -9.52
CA SER A 105 2.08 1.55 -10.80
C SER A 105 3.20 1.25 -11.80
N ARG A 106 4.12 2.20 -11.98
CA ARG A 106 5.26 2.02 -12.89
C ARG A 106 6.11 0.82 -12.49
N GLU A 107 6.45 0.69 -11.21
CA GLU A 107 7.26 -0.41 -10.72
C GLU A 107 6.58 -1.75 -10.93
N PHE A 108 5.30 -1.87 -10.57
CA PHE A 108 4.51 -3.08 -10.80
C PHE A 108 4.44 -3.47 -12.27
N LEU A 109 4.07 -2.53 -13.15
CA LEU A 109 3.87 -2.80 -14.57
C LEU A 109 5.17 -3.09 -15.33
N THR A 110 6.32 -2.62 -14.84
CA THR A 110 7.63 -2.91 -15.45
C THR A 110 8.30 -4.16 -14.90
N ASN A 111 7.80 -4.76 -13.82
CA ASN A 111 8.37 -5.96 -13.23
C ASN A 111 7.60 -7.21 -13.65
N ALA A 112 8.16 -7.97 -14.60
CA ALA A 112 7.55 -9.18 -15.15
C ALA A 112 7.27 -10.27 -14.11
N GLU A 113 8.01 -10.30 -13.00
CA GLU A 113 7.78 -11.23 -11.91
C GLU A 113 6.54 -10.87 -11.07
N MET A 114 6.26 -9.58 -10.89
CA MET A 114 5.10 -9.10 -10.14
C MET A 114 3.81 -9.18 -10.95
N ASN A 115 3.87 -8.91 -12.24
CA ASN A 115 2.67 -8.73 -13.09
C ASN A 115 2.28 -9.98 -13.91
N LYS A 116 2.77 -11.16 -13.55
CA LYS A 116 2.53 -12.43 -14.26
C LYS A 116 1.07 -12.76 -14.52
N LEU A 117 0.18 -12.40 -13.60
CA LEU A 117 -1.25 -12.73 -13.66
C LEU A 117 -2.10 -11.63 -14.27
N VAL A 118 -1.51 -10.49 -14.65
CA VAL A 118 -2.25 -9.35 -15.21
C VAL A 118 -2.90 -9.75 -16.53
N ALA A 119 -4.22 -9.55 -16.60
CA ALA A 119 -5.00 -9.70 -17.82
C ALA A 119 -5.17 -8.37 -18.54
N ASN A 120 -5.46 -7.30 -17.79
CA ASN A 120 -5.70 -5.97 -18.34
C ASN A 120 -5.43 -4.87 -17.32
N VAL A 121 -5.00 -3.70 -17.78
CA VAL A 121 -4.91 -2.46 -17.01
C VAL A 121 -6.11 -1.61 -17.38
N ARG A 122 -7.13 -1.56 -16.51
CA ARG A 122 -8.38 -0.83 -16.77
C ARG A 122 -8.24 0.65 -16.54
N GLU A 123 -7.46 1.04 -15.54
CA GLU A 123 -7.16 2.44 -15.21
C GLU A 123 -5.72 2.59 -14.73
N ASN A 124 -5.05 3.66 -15.16
CA ASN A 124 -3.74 4.09 -14.68
C ASN A 124 -3.61 5.61 -14.86
N SER A 125 -4.30 6.36 -14.00
CA SER A 125 -4.47 7.81 -14.14
C SER A 125 -3.63 8.64 -13.14
N GLY A 126 -2.88 8.01 -12.26
CA GLY A 126 -2.25 8.70 -11.14
C GLY A 126 -3.22 9.06 -10.00
N LEU A 127 -4.54 9.05 -10.24
CA LEU A 127 -5.57 9.16 -9.21
C LEU A 127 -6.09 7.78 -8.82
N ALA A 128 -6.10 6.85 -9.78
CA ALA A 128 -6.48 5.47 -9.57
C ALA A 128 -5.66 4.53 -10.46
N LEU A 129 -5.45 3.32 -9.94
CA LEU A 129 -4.90 2.18 -10.65
C LEU A 129 -5.88 1.02 -10.50
N GLU A 130 -6.34 0.45 -11.62
CA GLU A 130 -7.22 -0.71 -11.63
C GLU A 130 -6.65 -1.81 -12.52
N ILE A 131 -6.37 -2.96 -11.92
CA ILE A 131 -5.73 -4.11 -12.57
C ILE A 131 -6.67 -5.31 -12.53
N GLU A 132 -6.96 -5.85 -13.69
CA GLU A 132 -7.69 -7.11 -13.88
C GLU A 132 -6.70 -8.27 -14.03
N TYR A 133 -7.02 -9.40 -13.43
CA TYR A 133 -6.15 -10.58 -13.40
C TYR A 133 -6.82 -11.82 -14.01
N ASN A 134 -6.01 -12.72 -14.53
CA ASN A 134 -6.43 -14.04 -14.95
C ASN A 134 -6.68 -14.94 -13.73
N GLY A 135 -7.95 -15.24 -13.44
CA GLY A 135 -8.33 -16.17 -12.37
C GLY A 135 -8.16 -15.64 -10.95
N ALA A 136 -8.01 -14.32 -10.77
CA ALA A 136 -7.91 -13.69 -9.46
C ALA A 136 -8.75 -12.40 -9.39
N PRO A 137 -9.05 -11.87 -8.19
CA PRO A 137 -9.82 -10.64 -8.04
C PRO A 137 -9.15 -9.43 -8.68
N THR A 138 -9.93 -8.55 -9.30
CA THR A 138 -9.46 -7.22 -9.73
C THR A 138 -9.01 -6.42 -8.51
N VAL A 139 -7.91 -5.68 -8.62
CA VAL A 139 -7.40 -4.80 -7.57
C VAL A 139 -7.53 -3.35 -8.02
N ARG A 140 -8.07 -2.50 -7.15
CA ARG A 140 -8.14 -1.06 -7.33
C ARG A 140 -7.42 -0.34 -6.20
N ILE A 141 -6.62 0.66 -6.55
CA ILE A 141 -5.95 1.55 -5.62
C ILE A 141 -6.30 2.98 -6.00
N GLU A 142 -6.74 3.78 -5.04
CA GLU A 142 -7.05 5.20 -5.24
C GLU A 142 -6.17 6.09 -4.37
N ALA A 143 -5.84 7.27 -4.88
CA ALA A 143 -4.95 8.24 -4.25
C ALA A 143 -5.66 9.56 -3.98
N TYR A 144 -5.65 10.01 -2.73
CA TYR A 144 -6.31 11.22 -2.26
C TYR A 144 -5.36 12.13 -1.48
N GLY A 145 -5.59 13.43 -1.60
CA GLY A 145 -5.02 14.42 -0.69
C GLY A 145 -5.86 14.55 0.59
N LYS A 146 -5.24 15.01 1.67
CA LYS A 146 -5.93 15.44 2.89
C LYS A 146 -7.07 16.41 2.56
N GLY A 147 -8.18 16.31 3.29
CA GLY A 147 -9.37 17.14 3.07
C GLY A 147 -10.24 16.73 1.88
N ALA A 148 -9.86 15.68 1.14
CA ALA A 148 -10.73 15.12 0.12
C ALA A 148 -11.98 14.51 0.77
N ALA A 149 -13.10 14.55 0.05
CA ALA A 149 -14.35 13.91 0.48
C ALA A 149 -14.25 12.39 0.29
N VAL A 150 -13.61 11.72 1.24
CA VAL A 150 -13.40 10.26 1.21
C VAL A 150 -14.56 9.49 1.86
N ARG A 151 -15.42 10.20 2.60
CA ARG A 151 -16.62 9.60 3.17
C ARG A 151 -17.49 8.99 2.09
N GLY A 152 -17.87 7.73 2.30
CA GLY A 152 -18.74 7.04 1.35
C GLY A 152 -18.06 6.49 0.10
N LEU A 153 -16.71 6.50 0.03
CA LEU A 153 -15.97 5.87 -1.05
C LEU A 153 -16.46 4.45 -1.27
N SER A 154 -16.70 4.11 -2.53
CA SER A 154 -17.09 2.77 -2.95
C SER A 154 -16.61 2.50 -4.38
N TRP A 155 -16.24 1.26 -4.62
CA TRP A 155 -15.95 0.74 -5.93
C TRP A 155 -17.00 -0.34 -6.28
N GLY A 156 -17.99 0.05 -7.07
CA GLY A 156 -19.23 -0.72 -7.19
C GLY A 156 -19.94 -0.79 -5.82
N ALA A 157 -20.17 -2.00 -5.33
CA ALA A 157 -20.77 -2.23 -4.00
C ALA A 157 -19.74 -2.41 -2.88
N LYS A 158 -18.43 -2.31 -3.19
CA LYS A 158 -17.36 -2.59 -2.24
C LYS A 158 -16.86 -1.31 -1.57
N ARG A 159 -16.69 -1.37 -0.25
CA ARG A 159 -15.97 -0.36 0.53
C ARG A 159 -14.46 -0.63 0.47
N PRO A 160 -13.60 0.34 0.76
CA PRO A 160 -12.17 0.09 0.89
C PRO A 160 -11.86 -1.01 1.92
N ASP A 161 -11.03 -1.96 1.53
CA ASP A 161 -10.51 -2.99 2.44
C ASP A 161 -9.38 -2.47 3.32
N LEU A 162 -8.67 -1.43 2.83
CA LEU A 162 -7.56 -0.81 3.54
C LEU A 162 -7.46 0.67 3.16
N VAL A 163 -7.41 1.52 4.17
CA VAL A 163 -7.08 2.95 4.03
C VAL A 163 -5.74 3.20 4.71
N ILE A 164 -4.78 3.75 3.96
CA ILE A 164 -3.45 4.09 4.46
C ILE A 164 -3.30 5.60 4.43
N ILE A 165 -3.04 6.20 5.58
CA ILE A 165 -2.71 7.62 5.70
C ILE A 165 -1.21 7.74 5.95
N ASP A 166 -0.48 8.38 5.03
CA ASP A 166 0.96 8.55 5.14
C ASP A 166 1.33 10.03 5.10
N ASP A 167 1.90 10.49 6.22
CA ASP A 167 2.32 11.86 6.45
C ASP A 167 1.21 12.87 6.05
N PRO A 168 0.05 12.90 6.76
CA PRO A 168 -1.10 13.74 6.39
C PRO A 168 -0.90 15.23 6.68
N GLN A 169 0.13 15.58 7.46
CA GLN A 169 0.49 16.96 7.80
C GLN A 169 1.89 17.29 7.27
N ASP A 170 2.07 18.52 6.81
CA ASP A 170 3.38 19.10 6.61
C ASP A 170 3.88 19.81 7.89
N GLN A 171 5.09 20.39 7.83
CA GLN A 171 5.69 21.01 9.01
C GLN A 171 4.96 22.27 9.46
N GLU A 172 4.34 23.01 8.53
CA GLU A 172 3.58 24.23 8.84
C GLU A 172 2.22 23.86 9.46
N ASP A 173 1.57 22.86 8.93
CA ASP A 173 0.30 22.32 9.45
C ASP A 173 0.46 21.81 10.90
N ALA A 174 1.54 21.10 11.19
CA ALA A 174 1.80 20.50 12.50
C ALA A 174 2.02 21.53 13.63
N ILE A 175 2.39 22.79 13.28
CA ILE A 175 2.60 23.87 14.25
C ILE A 175 1.29 24.60 14.56
N SER A 176 0.29 24.51 13.68
CA SER A 176 -0.98 25.22 13.83
C SER A 176 -2.02 24.39 14.59
N GLU A 177 -2.38 24.81 15.81
CA GLU A 177 -3.43 24.15 16.59
C GLU A 177 -4.77 24.09 15.86
N THR A 178 -5.15 25.15 15.12
CA THR A 178 -6.37 25.20 14.34
C THR A 178 -6.36 24.20 13.19
N VAL A 179 -5.25 24.08 12.46
CA VAL A 179 -5.12 23.10 11.37
C VAL A 179 -5.15 21.69 11.92
N THR A 180 -4.43 21.43 13.02
CA THR A 180 -4.43 20.13 13.67
C THR A 180 -5.82 19.72 14.14
N ALA A 181 -6.60 20.65 14.72
CA ALA A 181 -7.99 20.40 15.12
C ALA A 181 -8.88 20.07 13.92
N ASN A 182 -8.79 20.86 12.84
CA ASN A 182 -9.55 20.63 11.61
C ASN A 182 -9.18 19.29 10.95
N ASP A 183 -7.90 18.93 10.94
CA ASP A 183 -7.41 17.65 10.43
C ASP A 183 -7.98 16.47 11.24
N TRP A 184 -8.06 16.62 12.55
CA TRP A 184 -8.65 15.63 13.44
C TRP A 184 -10.15 15.47 13.22
N ASP A 185 -10.88 16.57 13.07
CA ASP A 185 -12.31 16.57 12.76
C ASP A 185 -12.58 15.90 11.40
N TRP A 186 -11.78 16.22 10.39
CA TRP A 186 -11.85 15.55 9.09
C TRP A 186 -11.55 14.05 9.19
N PHE A 187 -10.53 13.65 9.95
CA PHE A 187 -10.21 12.25 10.16
C PHE A 187 -11.40 11.49 10.78
N LEU A 188 -11.99 12.01 11.85
CA LEU A 188 -13.12 11.38 12.53
C LEU A 188 -14.39 11.35 11.66
N SER A 189 -14.68 12.43 10.93
CA SER A 189 -15.92 12.54 10.16
C SER A 189 -15.89 11.81 8.81
N ASP A 190 -14.75 11.84 8.13
CA ASP A 190 -14.64 11.38 6.75
C ASP A 190 -13.83 10.09 6.62
N VAL A 191 -12.71 9.96 7.33
CA VAL A 191 -11.81 8.81 7.14
C VAL A 191 -12.24 7.62 7.99
N GLU A 192 -12.49 7.79 9.28
CA GLU A 192 -12.90 6.71 10.17
C GLU A 192 -14.21 6.04 9.73
N THR A 193 -15.05 6.77 9.00
CA THR A 193 -16.33 6.27 8.49
C THR A 193 -16.25 5.57 7.13
N VAL A 194 -15.06 5.44 6.53
CA VAL A 194 -14.87 4.83 5.19
C VAL A 194 -15.04 3.31 5.21
N GLN A 195 -14.74 2.66 6.31
CA GLN A 195 -14.80 1.19 6.47
C GLN A 195 -16.21 0.68 6.77
#